data_09045914b7af0e31779983be9e41e117
#
_entry.id   09045914b7af0e31779983be9e41e117
#
_cell.length_a   1.000
_cell.length_b   1.000
_cell.length_c   1.000
_cell.angle_alpha   90.00
_cell.angle_beta   90.00
_cell.angle_gamma   90.00
#
_symmetry.space_group_name_H-M   'P 1'
#
loop_
_entity.id
_entity.type
_entity.pdbx_description
1 polymer ?
#
loop_
_entity_poly.entity_id
_entity_poly.type
_entity_poly.pdbx_seq_one_letter_code
_entity_poly.pdbx_strand_id
1 'polypeptide(L)'
;ESWINEYDGIDESDFVEGDTSYITDAEITDWADNGTGDDRYAFLETLKAAEAKGATTEFRKMEGININYDGVAGNTIPYMYVAMSAVERGMADEVGDIQLDENRCGAVYRFGLTSTYDAIRMEPVVVGGAYDSANENACPTDAISNPDNIVVLDDGKVIIGEDTSKHVNNMMWLYNP
;
A
#
# COMPACT_ATOMS: atom_id res chain seq x y z
N GLU A 1 -1.59 19.41 -17.18
CA GLU A 1 -1.09 20.79 -17.43
C GLU A 1 -2.22 21.83 -17.37
N SER A 2 -3.21 21.80 -18.27
CA SER A 2 -4.28 22.82 -18.28
C SER A 2 -5.06 22.89 -16.96
N TRP A 3 -5.21 21.78 -16.28
CA TRP A 3 -5.94 21.68 -15.02
C TRP A 3 -5.15 22.28 -13.85
N ILE A 4 -3.84 22.05 -13.81
CA ILE A 4 -2.94 22.68 -12.82
C ILE A 4 -2.91 24.19 -13.06
N ASN A 5 -2.77 24.61 -14.31
CA ASN A 5 -2.74 26.02 -14.68
C ASN A 5 -4.04 26.76 -14.28
N GLU A 6 -5.20 26.12 -14.48
CA GLU A 6 -6.49 26.68 -14.05
C GLU A 6 -6.57 26.85 -12.53
N TYR A 7 -6.00 25.91 -11.79
CA TYR A 7 -6.08 25.90 -10.34
C TYR A 7 -5.11 26.87 -9.68
N ASP A 8 -3.82 26.81 -10.06
CA ASP A 8 -2.76 27.58 -9.41
C ASP A 8 -2.48 28.94 -10.07
N GLY A 9 -3.15 29.27 -11.20
CA GLY A 9 -2.85 30.43 -11.99
C GLY A 9 -1.49 30.34 -12.69
N ILE A 10 -0.92 29.17 -12.79
CA ILE A 10 0.32 28.87 -13.50
C ILE A 10 -0.02 28.60 -14.96
N ASP A 11 0.66 29.25 -15.89
CA ASP A 11 0.50 28.97 -17.32
C ASP A 11 1.70 28.15 -17.88
N GLU A 12 1.58 27.69 -19.11
CA GLU A 12 2.62 26.86 -19.74
C GLU A 12 4.00 27.54 -19.80
N SER A 13 4.03 28.89 -19.74
CA SER A 13 5.27 29.65 -19.72
C SER A 13 5.96 29.68 -18.35
N ASP A 14 5.22 29.37 -17.31
CA ASP A 14 5.76 29.25 -15.94
C ASP A 14 6.38 27.89 -15.66
N PHE A 15 6.14 26.90 -16.56
CA PHE A 15 6.66 25.55 -16.40
C PHE A 15 8.17 25.53 -16.58
N VAL A 16 8.88 25.09 -15.54
CA VAL A 16 10.32 24.85 -15.56
C VAL A 16 10.58 23.35 -15.56
N GLU A 17 11.24 22.83 -16.59
CA GLU A 17 11.58 21.40 -16.68
C GLU A 17 12.41 20.98 -15.46
N GLY A 18 11.92 19.99 -14.72
CA GLY A 18 12.54 19.49 -13.50
C GLY A 18 12.07 20.15 -12.21
N ASP A 19 11.29 21.23 -12.27
CA ASP A 19 10.54 21.72 -11.12
C ASP A 19 9.24 20.93 -11.00
N THR A 20 9.06 20.25 -9.87
CA THR A 20 7.89 19.41 -9.60
C THR A 20 7.03 19.93 -8.46
N SER A 21 7.31 21.14 -7.97
CA SER A 21 6.70 21.69 -6.75
C SER A 21 6.04 23.04 -7.02
N TYR A 22 4.85 22.97 -7.61
CA TYR A 22 4.01 24.18 -7.85
C TYR A 22 3.16 24.56 -6.64
N ILE A 23 2.99 23.63 -5.70
CA ILE A 23 2.33 23.86 -4.41
C ILE A 23 3.43 23.81 -3.36
N THR A 24 3.56 24.88 -2.55
CA THR A 24 4.59 24.98 -1.55
C THR A 24 4.29 24.11 -0.31
N ASP A 25 5.31 23.72 0.40
CA ASP A 25 5.16 22.97 1.65
C ASP A 25 4.38 23.79 2.71
N ALA A 26 4.50 25.14 2.67
CA ALA A 26 3.76 26.03 3.56
C ALA A 26 2.25 26.02 3.25
N GLU A 27 1.85 25.98 1.98
CA GLU A 27 0.44 25.89 1.57
C GLU A 27 -0.16 24.55 1.96
N ILE A 28 0.59 23.46 1.79
CA ILE A 28 0.15 22.11 2.21
C ILE A 28 0.01 22.03 3.74
N THR A 29 0.95 22.59 4.48
CA THR A 29 0.90 22.63 5.95
C THR A 29 -0.31 23.43 6.42
N ASP A 30 -0.56 24.60 5.85
CA ASP A 30 -1.70 25.43 6.21
C ASP A 30 -3.05 24.76 5.85
N TRP A 31 -3.12 24.09 4.70
CA TRP A 31 -4.26 23.25 4.36
C TRP A 31 -4.47 22.10 5.37
N ALA A 32 -3.39 21.42 5.77
CA ALA A 32 -3.48 20.30 6.70
C ALA A 32 -3.93 20.74 8.09
N ASP A 33 -3.40 21.86 8.60
CA ASP A 33 -3.60 22.34 9.98
C ASP A 33 -4.88 23.15 10.12
N ASN A 34 -5.19 24.00 9.15
CA ASN A 34 -6.24 25.01 9.25
C ASN A 34 -7.42 24.79 8.29
N GLY A 35 -7.32 23.83 7.36
CA GLY A 35 -8.33 23.58 6.34
C GLY A 35 -8.46 24.73 5.33
N THR A 36 -7.38 25.50 5.14
CA THR A 36 -7.32 26.57 4.14
C THR A 36 -6.84 26.02 2.81
N GLY A 37 -7.21 26.68 1.72
CA GLY A 37 -6.86 26.24 0.38
C GLY A 37 -7.90 25.27 -0.21
N ASP A 38 -7.45 24.36 -1.03
CA ASP A 38 -8.31 23.48 -1.82
C ASP A 38 -7.95 22.02 -1.60
N ASP A 39 -8.96 21.17 -1.42
CA ASP A 39 -8.78 19.72 -1.22
C ASP A 39 -8.07 19.04 -2.42
N ARG A 40 -7.97 19.70 -3.56
CA ARG A 40 -7.16 19.23 -4.70
C ARG A 40 -5.68 19.10 -4.37
N TYR A 41 -5.16 19.76 -3.33
CA TYR A 41 -3.79 19.54 -2.83
C TYR A 41 -3.51 18.07 -2.52
N ALA A 42 -4.50 17.34 -1.97
CA ALA A 42 -4.39 15.91 -1.73
C ALA A 42 -4.18 15.07 -3.00
N PHE A 43 -4.58 15.56 -4.16
CA PHE A 43 -4.42 14.87 -5.44
C PHE A 43 -3.19 15.33 -6.23
N LEU A 44 -2.83 16.59 -6.11
CA LEU A 44 -1.69 17.17 -6.83
C LEU A 44 -0.35 16.83 -6.14
N GLU A 45 -0.35 16.85 -4.82
CA GLU A 45 0.83 16.57 -3.97
C GLU A 45 0.48 15.52 -2.91
N THR A 46 -0.03 14.36 -3.34
CA THR A 46 -0.57 13.31 -2.46
C THR A 46 0.40 12.89 -1.35
N LEU A 47 1.69 12.72 -1.66
CA LEU A 47 2.70 12.35 -0.70
C LEU A 47 2.83 13.39 0.42
N LYS A 48 3.06 14.65 0.05
CA LYS A 48 3.23 15.75 1.00
C LYS A 48 1.95 16.02 1.80
N ALA A 49 0.79 15.92 1.16
CA ALA A 49 -0.50 16.07 1.82
C ALA A 49 -0.75 14.97 2.86
N ALA A 50 -0.37 13.73 2.55
CA ALA A 50 -0.45 12.60 3.47
C ALA A 50 0.50 12.79 4.66
N GLU A 51 1.75 13.17 4.43
CA GLU A 51 2.74 13.49 5.47
C GLU A 51 2.27 14.63 6.38
N ALA A 52 1.74 15.72 5.81
CA ALA A 52 1.22 16.85 6.56
C ALA A 52 0.01 16.46 7.45
N LYS A 53 -0.77 15.45 7.05
CA LYS A 53 -1.83 14.86 7.88
C LYS A 53 -1.33 13.79 8.85
N GLY A 54 -0.02 13.55 8.96
CA GLY A 54 0.59 12.60 9.86
C GLY A 54 0.49 11.14 9.39
N ALA A 55 0.21 10.91 8.10
CA ALA A 55 0.26 9.56 7.55
C ALA A 55 1.70 9.16 7.22
N THR A 56 2.01 7.87 7.41
CA THR A 56 3.29 7.34 6.91
C THR A 56 3.25 7.19 5.39
N THR A 57 4.38 7.47 4.74
CA THR A 57 4.59 7.34 3.30
C THR A 57 5.49 6.14 2.96
N GLU A 58 5.78 5.29 3.94
CA GLU A 58 6.74 4.19 3.83
C GLU A 58 6.16 2.95 3.15
N PHE A 59 4.83 2.78 3.15
CA PHE A 59 4.20 1.67 2.46
C PHE A 59 4.44 1.71 0.96
N ARG A 60 4.83 0.57 0.41
CA ARG A 60 5.05 0.40 -1.03
C ARG A 60 4.65 -0.99 -1.49
N LYS A 61 4.52 -1.15 -2.81
CA LYS A 61 4.17 -2.44 -3.39
C LYS A 61 2.89 -3.03 -2.81
N MET A 62 1.96 -2.14 -2.42
CA MET A 62 0.59 -2.49 -2.07
C MET A 62 -0.18 -2.65 -3.38
N GLU A 63 -0.73 -3.84 -3.60
CA GLU A 63 -1.43 -4.21 -4.84
C GLU A 63 -2.93 -4.43 -4.54
N GLY A 64 -3.37 -5.68 -4.40
CA GLY A 64 -4.77 -5.99 -4.12
C GLY A 64 -5.19 -5.68 -2.68
N ILE A 65 -6.41 -5.12 -2.53
CA ILE A 65 -7.04 -4.86 -1.23
C ILE A 65 -8.45 -5.41 -1.27
N ASN A 66 -8.87 -6.12 -0.21
CA ASN A 66 -10.26 -6.52 -0.03
C ASN A 66 -10.61 -6.59 1.46
N ILE A 67 -11.91 -6.43 1.78
CA ILE A 67 -12.40 -6.38 3.16
C ILE A 67 -13.32 -7.56 3.43
N ASN A 68 -13.06 -8.27 4.52
CA ASN A 68 -13.99 -9.17 5.16
C ASN A 68 -14.79 -8.39 6.21
N TYR A 69 -16.03 -8.03 5.89
CA TYR A 69 -16.89 -7.23 6.75
C TYR A 69 -17.41 -8.02 7.96
N ASP A 70 -17.53 -9.32 7.83
CA ASP A 70 -18.11 -10.22 8.85
C ASP A 70 -17.07 -10.74 9.85
N GLY A 71 -15.79 -10.44 9.60
CA GLY A 71 -14.69 -10.96 10.40
C GLY A 71 -14.42 -12.45 10.15
N VAL A 72 -13.77 -13.08 11.11
CA VAL A 72 -13.45 -14.53 11.09
C VAL A 72 -14.11 -15.23 12.26
N ALA A 73 -14.23 -16.54 12.22
CA ALA A 73 -14.85 -17.34 13.27
C ALA A 73 -14.28 -16.98 14.66
N GLY A 74 -15.15 -16.59 15.57
CA GLY A 74 -14.79 -16.16 16.92
C GLY A 74 -14.34 -14.70 17.06
N ASN A 75 -14.30 -13.94 15.97
CA ASN A 75 -13.99 -12.51 15.98
C ASN A 75 -14.86 -11.78 14.95
N THR A 76 -15.69 -10.85 15.41
CA THR A 76 -16.68 -10.13 14.58
C THR A 76 -16.19 -8.77 14.10
N ILE A 77 -14.93 -8.41 14.33
CA ILE A 77 -14.38 -7.17 13.77
C ILE A 77 -14.08 -7.39 12.28
N PRO A 78 -14.31 -6.37 11.44
CA PRO A 78 -13.92 -6.43 10.04
C PRO A 78 -12.41 -6.56 9.89
N TYR A 79 -11.99 -7.24 8.83
CA TYR A 79 -10.58 -7.32 8.46
C TYR A 79 -10.37 -6.82 7.04
N MET A 80 -9.39 -5.96 6.84
CA MET A 80 -8.87 -5.61 5.52
C MET A 80 -7.64 -6.45 5.23
N TYR A 81 -7.60 -7.07 4.06
CA TYR A 81 -6.43 -7.78 3.57
C TYR A 81 -5.75 -6.95 2.49
N VAL A 82 -4.44 -6.87 2.58
CA VAL A 82 -3.61 -6.11 1.62
C VAL A 82 -2.48 -7.01 1.14
N ALA A 83 -2.40 -7.21 -0.17
CA ALA A 83 -1.27 -7.85 -0.81
C ALA A 83 -0.13 -6.85 -0.93
N MET A 84 1.04 -7.21 -0.44
CA MET A 84 2.28 -6.49 -0.65
C MET A 84 3.22 -7.37 -1.46
N SER A 85 3.39 -7.02 -2.73
CA SER A 85 4.18 -7.84 -3.66
C SER A 85 5.67 -7.88 -3.30
N ALA A 86 6.15 -6.94 -2.50
CA ALA A 86 7.44 -7.00 -1.82
C ALA A 86 7.40 -6.14 -0.54
N VAL A 87 8.13 -6.56 0.48
CA VAL A 87 8.47 -5.76 1.67
C VAL A 87 9.93 -5.35 1.53
N GLU A 88 10.18 -4.09 1.23
CA GLU A 88 11.53 -3.59 0.96
C GLU A 88 11.61 -2.07 1.10
N ARG A 89 12.83 -1.51 1.04
CA ARG A 89 13.12 -0.06 1.10
C ARG A 89 12.54 0.57 2.36
N GLY A 90 11.77 1.68 2.25
CA GLY A 90 11.21 2.41 3.39
C GLY A 90 10.42 1.56 4.38
N MET A 91 9.94 0.36 3.98
CA MET A 91 9.32 -0.58 4.92
C MET A 91 10.33 -1.45 5.69
N ALA A 92 11.61 -1.48 5.28
CA ALA A 92 12.63 -2.41 5.77
C ALA A 92 14.03 -1.78 5.87
N ASP A 93 14.13 -0.47 6.12
CA ASP A 93 15.38 0.28 6.21
C ASP A 93 15.76 0.69 7.64
N GLU A 94 15.01 0.20 8.62
CA GLU A 94 15.19 0.49 10.05
C GLU A 94 14.99 1.98 10.42
N VAL A 95 14.31 2.74 9.54
CA VAL A 95 14.02 4.18 9.74
C VAL A 95 12.52 4.40 9.64
N GLY A 96 11.97 5.38 10.37
CA GLY A 96 10.57 5.78 10.31
C GLY A 96 9.62 4.91 11.13
N ASP A 97 8.35 4.89 10.72
CA ASP A 97 7.26 4.25 11.47
C ASP A 97 7.11 2.76 11.16
N ILE A 98 7.47 2.34 9.94
CA ILE A 98 7.35 0.97 9.45
C ILE A 98 8.75 0.33 9.42
N GLN A 99 8.98 -0.67 10.26
CA GLN A 99 10.26 -1.36 10.36
C GLN A 99 10.01 -2.87 10.33
N LEU A 100 10.00 -3.43 9.13
CA LEU A 100 9.76 -4.84 8.87
C LEU A 100 11.03 -5.51 8.34
N ASP A 101 11.12 -6.83 8.47
CA ASP A 101 12.16 -7.60 7.80
C ASP A 101 11.94 -7.57 6.28
N GLU A 102 13.03 -7.38 5.51
CA GLU A 102 12.95 -7.44 4.04
C GLU A 102 12.40 -8.78 3.57
N ASN A 103 11.40 -8.75 2.70
CA ASN A 103 10.89 -9.92 2.03
C ASN A 103 10.54 -9.62 0.57
N ARG A 104 11.43 -10.02 -0.33
CA ARG A 104 11.27 -9.81 -1.78
C ARG A 104 10.23 -10.71 -2.43
N CYS A 105 9.82 -11.77 -1.74
CA CYS A 105 8.72 -12.62 -2.19
C CYS A 105 7.36 -12.09 -1.75
N GLY A 106 7.35 -11.06 -0.90
CA GLY A 106 6.14 -10.37 -0.47
C GLY A 106 5.37 -11.10 0.63
N ALA A 107 4.25 -10.52 0.99
CA ALA A 107 3.36 -11.04 2.02
C ALA A 107 1.93 -10.49 1.84
N VAL A 108 0.95 -11.19 2.39
CA VAL A 108 -0.38 -10.63 2.61
C VAL A 108 -0.51 -10.25 4.08
N TYR A 109 -0.87 -9.02 4.31
CA TYR A 109 -1.16 -8.48 5.64
C TYR A 109 -2.64 -8.37 5.89
N ARG A 110 -3.03 -8.59 7.13
CA ARG A 110 -4.39 -8.39 7.63
C ARG A 110 -4.40 -7.21 8.60
N PHE A 111 -5.31 -6.28 8.36
CA PHE A 111 -5.57 -5.15 9.24
C PHE A 111 -6.85 -5.38 10.00
N GLY A 112 -6.81 -5.38 11.33
CA GLY A 112 -8.01 -5.33 12.14
C GLY A 112 -8.62 -3.92 12.08
N LEU A 113 -9.93 -3.83 11.82
CA LEU A 113 -10.63 -2.56 11.67
C LEU A 113 -11.60 -2.32 12.83
N THR A 114 -11.79 -1.03 13.17
CA THR A 114 -12.88 -0.62 14.08
C THR A 114 -14.23 -0.64 13.35
N SER A 115 -15.31 -0.35 14.06
CA SER A 115 -16.64 -0.16 13.46
C SER A 115 -16.72 1.07 12.54
N THR A 116 -15.76 1.98 12.63
CA THR A 116 -15.58 3.15 11.75
C THR A 116 -14.52 2.92 10.68
N TYR A 117 -14.05 1.68 10.55
CA TYR A 117 -13.02 1.22 9.59
C TYR A 117 -11.62 1.81 9.80
N ASP A 118 -11.32 2.32 10.99
CA ASP A 118 -9.95 2.71 11.31
C ASP A 118 -9.10 1.46 11.55
N ALA A 119 -7.91 1.41 10.96
CA ALA A 119 -6.97 0.32 11.16
C ALA A 119 -6.33 0.40 12.55
N ILE A 120 -6.44 -0.66 13.35
CA ILE A 120 -5.95 -0.70 14.73
C ILE A 120 -4.73 -1.60 14.92
N ARG A 121 -4.46 -2.49 13.97
CA ARG A 121 -3.27 -3.36 13.95
C ARG A 121 -3.05 -3.91 12.55
N MET A 122 -1.82 -4.28 12.27
CA MET A 122 -1.39 -4.97 11.07
C MET A 122 -0.65 -6.25 11.47
N GLU A 123 -0.96 -7.36 10.82
CA GLU A 123 -0.28 -8.65 11.04
C GLU A 123 -0.11 -9.41 9.73
N PRO A 124 1.03 -10.08 9.48
CA PRO A 124 1.19 -10.93 8.31
C PRO A 124 0.38 -12.21 8.48
N VAL A 125 -0.33 -12.63 7.43
CA VAL A 125 -1.15 -13.85 7.44
C VAL A 125 -0.69 -14.88 6.42
N VAL A 126 -0.09 -14.43 5.30
CA VAL A 126 0.59 -15.29 4.33
C VAL A 126 1.91 -14.62 3.99
N VAL A 127 3.01 -15.33 4.11
CA VAL A 127 4.36 -14.78 3.95
C VAL A 127 5.12 -15.57 2.90
N GLY A 128 5.73 -14.85 1.96
CA GLY A 128 6.64 -15.44 0.98
C GLY A 128 7.90 -16.01 1.63
N GLY A 129 8.51 -16.97 0.96
CA GLY A 129 9.72 -17.61 1.46
C GLY A 129 11.00 -16.79 1.22
N ALA A 130 12.14 -17.40 1.49
CA ALA A 130 13.44 -16.78 1.27
C ALA A 130 13.71 -16.60 -0.23
N TYR A 131 14.07 -15.38 -0.62
CA TYR A 131 14.44 -15.06 -1.99
C TYR A 131 15.86 -15.55 -2.32
N ASP A 132 16.01 -16.27 -3.43
CA ASP A 132 17.31 -16.69 -3.98
C ASP A 132 17.34 -16.50 -5.51
N SER A 133 18.04 -15.46 -5.94
CA SER A 133 18.15 -15.11 -7.37
C SER A 133 18.90 -16.14 -8.24
N ALA A 134 19.56 -17.13 -7.63
CA ALA A 134 20.29 -18.17 -8.35
C ALA A 134 19.36 -19.30 -8.83
N ASN A 135 18.14 -19.37 -8.31
CA ASN A 135 17.15 -20.38 -8.68
C ASN A 135 16.22 -19.87 -9.79
N GLU A 136 15.75 -20.76 -10.64
CA GLU A 136 14.75 -20.47 -11.68
C GLU A 136 13.44 -19.97 -11.03
N ASN A 137 13.00 -20.61 -9.94
CA ASN A 137 12.02 -20.06 -9.03
C ASN A 137 12.75 -19.34 -7.91
N ALA A 138 12.94 -18.04 -8.05
CA ALA A 138 13.68 -17.24 -7.09
C ALA A 138 12.97 -17.11 -5.73
N CYS A 139 11.68 -17.40 -5.69
CA CYS A 139 10.90 -17.64 -4.47
C CYS A 139 10.52 -19.13 -4.40
N PRO A 140 10.45 -19.74 -3.21
CA PRO A 140 10.07 -21.13 -3.05
C PRO A 140 8.64 -21.41 -3.54
N THR A 141 8.44 -22.48 -4.29
CA THR A 141 7.13 -22.83 -4.89
C THR A 141 6.10 -23.37 -3.90
N ASP A 142 6.49 -23.62 -2.67
CA ASP A 142 5.62 -23.98 -1.55
C ASP A 142 5.24 -22.78 -0.66
N ALA A 143 5.64 -21.57 -1.06
CA ALA A 143 5.29 -20.29 -0.44
C ALA A 143 4.86 -19.28 -1.52
N ILE A 144 4.06 -18.28 -1.11
CA ILE A 144 3.58 -17.25 -2.01
C ILE A 144 4.73 -16.40 -2.58
N SER A 145 4.56 -15.91 -3.80
CA SER A 145 5.48 -14.99 -4.45
C SER A 145 4.74 -13.81 -5.07
N ASN A 146 5.16 -12.60 -4.69
CA ASN A 146 4.60 -11.35 -5.16
C ASN A 146 3.06 -11.41 -5.24
N PRO A 147 2.37 -11.55 -4.09
CA PRO A 147 0.91 -11.51 -4.05
C PRO A 147 0.41 -10.19 -4.63
N ASP A 148 -0.65 -10.29 -5.44
CA ASP A 148 -1.23 -9.16 -6.14
C ASP A 148 -2.74 -9.09 -5.86
N ASN A 149 -3.54 -9.87 -6.55
CA ASN A 149 -4.99 -9.79 -6.45
C ASN A 149 -5.53 -10.54 -5.24
N ILE A 150 -6.50 -9.94 -4.54
CA ILE A 150 -7.14 -10.53 -3.36
C ILE A 150 -8.66 -10.53 -3.54
N VAL A 151 -9.29 -11.67 -3.23
CA VAL A 151 -10.74 -11.80 -3.14
C VAL A 151 -11.11 -12.47 -1.82
N VAL A 152 -11.92 -11.80 -1.02
CA VAL A 152 -12.55 -12.41 0.16
C VAL A 152 -13.83 -13.11 -0.26
N LEU A 153 -13.99 -14.36 0.13
CA LEU A 153 -15.17 -15.19 -0.13
C LEU A 153 -16.20 -15.03 1.00
N ASP A 154 -17.46 -15.37 0.70
CA ASP A 154 -18.57 -15.29 1.66
C ASP A 154 -18.35 -16.12 2.94
N ASP A 155 -17.55 -17.17 2.88
CA ASP A 155 -17.16 -17.99 4.03
C ASP A 155 -15.93 -17.47 4.79
N GLY A 156 -15.43 -16.30 4.42
CA GLY A 156 -14.29 -15.62 5.05
C GLY A 156 -12.92 -16.08 4.55
N LYS A 157 -12.86 -17.08 3.68
CA LYS A 157 -11.59 -17.47 3.04
C LYS A 157 -11.13 -16.42 2.06
N VAL A 158 -9.84 -16.40 1.78
CA VAL A 158 -9.23 -15.39 0.91
C VAL A 158 -8.50 -16.09 -0.23
N ILE A 159 -8.89 -15.77 -1.46
CA ILE A 159 -8.15 -16.16 -2.66
C ILE A 159 -7.12 -15.07 -2.94
N ILE A 160 -5.89 -15.48 -3.22
CA ILE A 160 -4.76 -14.61 -3.50
C ILE A 160 -4.13 -15.07 -4.80
N GLY A 161 -4.03 -14.15 -5.77
CA GLY A 161 -3.33 -14.36 -7.03
C GLY A 161 -1.94 -13.76 -6.97
N GLU A 162 -0.99 -14.39 -7.64
CA GLU A 162 0.35 -13.88 -7.85
C GLU A 162 0.43 -13.09 -9.16
N ASP A 163 1.27 -12.05 -9.18
CA ASP A 163 1.83 -11.45 -10.39
C ASP A 163 3.34 -11.37 -10.23
N THR A 164 4.02 -12.44 -10.63
CA THR A 164 5.43 -12.62 -10.32
C THR A 164 6.25 -13.13 -11.51
N SER A 165 7.49 -12.67 -11.56
CA SER A 165 8.56 -13.28 -12.38
C SER A 165 9.50 -14.19 -11.56
N LYS A 166 9.19 -14.41 -10.28
CA LYS A 166 10.02 -15.19 -9.35
C LYS A 166 9.52 -16.61 -9.16
N HIS A 167 8.38 -16.95 -9.76
CA HIS A 167 7.93 -18.29 -10.08
C HIS A 167 7.84 -18.44 -11.59
N VAL A 168 8.15 -19.61 -12.13
CA VAL A 168 8.00 -19.89 -13.57
C VAL A 168 6.56 -19.72 -14.03
N ASN A 169 5.61 -20.06 -13.17
CA ASN A 169 4.18 -19.85 -13.39
C ASN A 169 3.56 -19.17 -12.17
N ASN A 170 2.72 -18.17 -12.42
CA ASN A 170 1.92 -17.56 -11.36
C ASN A 170 0.96 -18.58 -10.76
N MET A 171 0.83 -18.57 -9.45
CA MET A 171 -0.04 -19.47 -8.70
C MET A 171 -1.22 -18.73 -8.07
N MET A 172 -2.22 -19.49 -7.68
CA MET A 172 -3.35 -19.00 -6.91
C MET A 172 -3.42 -19.76 -5.59
N TRP A 173 -3.57 -19.00 -4.51
CA TRP A 173 -3.54 -19.51 -3.13
C TRP A 173 -4.89 -19.34 -2.46
N LEU A 174 -5.23 -20.26 -1.57
CA LEU A 174 -6.39 -20.16 -0.70
C LEU A 174 -5.92 -20.06 0.75
N TYR A 175 -6.13 -18.90 1.35
CA TYR A 175 -5.93 -18.70 2.79
C TYR A 175 -7.22 -18.95 3.54
N ASN A 176 -7.18 -19.73 4.61
CA ASN A 176 -8.30 -20.01 5.51
C ASN A 176 -7.94 -19.47 6.90
N PRO A 177 -8.53 -18.34 7.32
CA PRO A 177 -8.27 -17.65 8.58
C PRO A 177 -8.53 -18.49 9.82
#